data_9f079e9102b4d597e69c5edc30bf9220
#
_entry.id   9f079e9102b4d597e69c5edc30bf9220
#
_cell.length_a   1.000
_cell.length_b   1.000
_cell.length_c   1.000
_cell.angle_alpha   90.00
_cell.angle_beta   90.00
_cell.angle_gamma   90.00
#
_symmetry.space_group_name_H-M   'P 1'
#
loop_
_entity.id
_entity.type
_entity.pdbx_description
1 polymer ?
#
loop_
_entity_poly.entity_id
_entity_poly.type
_entity_poly.pdbx_seq_one_letter_code
_entity_poly.pdbx_strand_id
1 'polypeptide(L)'
;MITVGLLGCGNIGHIIAKHQKSFTITAVYDQIEARADDLAAASDAHAYTDFTTFLSADFDIVVEAASITAAQEYGEAILRSGRDFVVMSVGALSDTVFRENLVQTAKEMGKKIYVPSGAVMGLDNIKVGQISTINTFLLRTTKSPASLSIKADSPTMIFSGKAHECIRDYPKNVNVSEALTLAAGHEVDVELWVDPDTDRNIHEIFIEGEFGDAYIRVRNIPSPDNPATSYLAALSILTLLENLDNPLVIGT
;
A
#
# COMPACT_ATOMS: atom_id res chain seq x y z
N MET A 1 -11.03 21.09 -0.02
CA MET A 1 -9.80 20.47 -0.57
C MET A 1 -9.08 19.86 0.63
N ILE A 2 -8.80 18.57 0.58
CA ILE A 2 -8.17 17.82 1.68
C ILE A 2 -6.73 18.26 1.84
N THR A 3 -6.28 18.45 3.07
CA THR A 3 -4.88 18.72 3.42
C THR A 3 -4.20 17.45 3.92
N VAL A 4 -2.99 17.22 3.45
CA VAL A 4 -2.24 15.97 3.64
C VAL A 4 -0.95 16.21 4.41
N GLY A 5 -0.75 15.45 5.48
CA GLY A 5 0.54 15.22 6.09
C GLY A 5 1.17 13.97 5.47
N LEU A 6 2.36 14.09 4.90
CA LEU A 6 3.04 12.96 4.24
C LEU A 6 4.15 12.41 5.14
N LEU A 7 4.03 11.15 5.54
CA LEU A 7 5.01 10.42 6.33
C LEU A 7 5.85 9.55 5.39
N GLY A 8 7.11 9.94 5.22
CA GLY A 8 8.05 9.31 4.28
C GLY A 8 8.28 10.13 3.01
N CYS A 9 9.49 10.67 2.88
CA CYS A 9 9.90 11.54 1.78
C CYS A 9 10.72 10.78 0.72
N GLY A 10 10.30 9.53 0.42
CA GLY A 10 10.90 8.70 -0.61
C GLY A 10 10.28 8.91 -1.99
N ASN A 11 10.54 7.96 -2.90
CA ASN A 11 10.06 7.98 -4.28
C ASN A 11 8.52 8.15 -4.40
N ILE A 12 7.74 7.41 -3.59
CA ILE A 12 6.27 7.52 -3.60
C ILE A 12 5.84 8.94 -3.19
N GLY A 13 6.47 9.51 -2.15
CA GLY A 13 6.20 10.89 -1.73
C GLY A 13 6.40 11.91 -2.85
N HIS A 14 7.48 11.79 -3.60
CA HIS A 14 7.75 12.68 -4.75
C HIS A 14 6.71 12.52 -5.88
N ILE A 15 6.23 11.31 -6.13
CA ILE A 15 5.17 11.09 -7.12
C ILE A 15 3.86 11.75 -6.64
N ILE A 16 3.53 11.62 -5.36
CA ILE A 16 2.34 12.27 -4.79
C ILE A 16 2.47 13.79 -4.90
N ALA A 17 3.62 14.35 -4.55
CA ALA A 17 3.89 15.78 -4.62
C ALA A 17 3.74 16.37 -6.03
N LYS A 18 4.16 15.64 -7.06
CA LYS A 18 4.03 16.06 -8.48
C LYS A 18 2.56 16.12 -8.97
N HIS A 19 1.61 15.54 -8.24
CA HIS A 19 0.21 15.36 -8.70
C HIS A 19 -0.83 16.02 -7.78
N GLN A 20 -0.47 17.06 -7.05
CA GLN A 20 -1.37 17.82 -6.18
C GLN A 20 -2.41 18.58 -7.01
N LYS A 21 -3.59 18.01 -7.21
CA LYS A 21 -4.70 18.65 -7.94
C LYS A 21 -5.93 18.87 -7.06
N SER A 22 -6.40 17.84 -6.39
CA SER A 22 -7.59 17.81 -5.56
C SER A 22 -7.28 17.84 -4.06
N PHE A 23 -6.02 17.74 -3.69
CA PHE A 23 -5.50 17.81 -2.33
C PHE A 23 -4.24 18.69 -2.27
N THR A 24 -3.84 19.09 -1.08
CA THR A 24 -2.61 19.86 -0.86
C THR A 24 -1.77 19.16 0.21
N ILE A 25 -0.48 18.96 -0.04
CA ILE A 25 0.47 18.53 1.00
C ILE A 25 0.88 19.78 1.77
N THR A 26 0.62 19.82 3.08
CA THR A 26 0.98 20.96 3.94
C THR A 26 2.15 20.65 4.86
N ALA A 27 2.38 19.37 5.16
CA ALA A 27 3.46 18.92 6.03
C ALA A 27 4.09 17.64 5.49
N VAL A 28 5.40 17.51 5.58
CA VAL A 28 6.15 16.31 5.23
C VAL A 28 7.06 15.92 6.37
N TYR A 29 7.18 14.62 6.65
CA TYR A 29 8.03 14.08 7.71
C TYR A 29 8.94 12.99 7.17
N ASP A 30 10.23 13.11 7.46
CA ASP A 30 11.22 12.03 7.31
C ASP A 30 12.26 12.15 8.41
N GLN A 31 12.80 11.02 8.86
CA GLN A 31 13.91 11.00 9.84
C GLN A 31 15.19 11.61 9.26
N ILE A 32 15.31 11.67 7.93
CA ILE A 32 16.45 12.23 7.21
C ILE A 32 16.08 13.64 6.76
N GLU A 33 16.63 14.66 7.41
CA GLU A 33 16.38 16.08 7.17
C GLU A 33 16.46 16.45 5.68
N ALA A 34 17.52 16.03 5.00
CA ALA A 34 17.71 16.33 3.57
C ALA A 34 16.59 15.81 2.69
N ARG A 35 15.93 14.67 3.05
CA ARG A 35 14.78 14.15 2.31
C ARG A 35 13.51 14.95 2.62
N ALA A 36 13.32 15.33 3.86
CA ALA A 36 12.19 16.16 4.26
C ALA A 36 12.25 17.52 3.56
N ASP A 37 13.42 18.17 3.56
CA ASP A 37 13.62 19.46 2.91
C ASP A 37 13.42 19.40 1.38
N ASP A 38 13.95 18.36 0.72
CA ASP A 38 13.82 18.18 -0.72
C ASP A 38 12.35 18.01 -1.15
N LEU A 39 11.61 17.17 -0.42
CA LEU A 39 10.18 16.97 -0.70
C LEU A 39 9.34 18.19 -0.33
N ALA A 40 9.64 18.86 0.78
CA ALA A 40 8.97 20.10 1.18
C ALA A 40 9.10 21.19 0.10
N ALA A 41 10.31 21.38 -0.42
CA ALA A 41 10.55 22.31 -1.52
C ALA A 41 9.80 21.92 -2.80
N ALA A 42 9.67 20.61 -3.10
CA ALA A 42 8.96 20.12 -4.27
C ALA A 42 7.43 20.22 -4.15
N SER A 43 6.88 20.32 -2.94
CA SER A 43 5.44 20.32 -2.67
C SER A 43 4.90 21.61 -2.09
N ASP A 44 5.75 22.62 -1.82
CA ASP A 44 5.43 23.86 -1.11
C ASP A 44 4.86 23.59 0.31
N ALA A 45 5.43 22.58 0.99
CA ALA A 45 5.03 22.12 2.31
C ALA A 45 6.07 22.49 3.37
N HIS A 46 5.74 22.25 4.64
CA HIS A 46 6.69 22.37 5.75
C HIS A 46 7.40 21.05 6.04
N ALA A 47 8.72 21.08 6.18
CA ALA A 47 9.54 19.92 6.54
C ALA A 47 9.59 19.71 8.04
N TYR A 48 9.52 18.43 8.46
CA TYR A 48 9.64 18.02 9.87
C TYR A 48 10.53 16.79 9.99
N THR A 49 11.37 16.77 11.03
CA THR A 49 12.19 15.62 11.43
C THR A 49 11.83 15.11 12.82
N ASP A 50 11.01 15.85 13.57
CA ASP A 50 10.37 15.41 14.81
C ASP A 50 8.89 15.09 14.56
N PHE A 51 8.50 13.85 14.87
CA PHE A 51 7.17 13.35 14.59
C PHE A 51 6.08 14.04 15.43
N THR A 52 6.37 14.45 16.67
CA THR A 52 5.42 15.14 17.53
C THR A 52 5.10 16.52 16.97
N THR A 53 6.12 17.22 16.50
CA THR A 53 5.96 18.53 15.85
C THR A 53 5.22 18.39 14.51
N PHE A 54 5.52 17.34 13.71
CA PHE A 54 4.76 17.02 12.50
C PHE A 54 3.27 16.81 12.80
N LEU A 55 2.92 16.03 13.83
CA LEU A 55 1.53 15.82 14.23
C LEU A 55 0.87 17.09 14.81
N SER A 56 1.60 18.12 15.19
CA SER A 56 1.00 19.38 15.62
C SER A 56 0.63 20.32 14.46
N ALA A 57 1.09 20.03 13.25
CA ALA A 57 0.75 20.81 12.06
C ALA A 57 -0.72 20.59 11.65
N ASP A 58 -1.23 21.51 10.84
CA ASP A 58 -2.63 21.49 10.39
C ASP A 58 -2.78 20.70 9.08
N PHE A 59 -3.40 19.53 9.16
CA PHE A 59 -3.80 18.69 8.04
C PHE A 59 -4.88 17.67 8.43
N ASP A 60 -5.64 17.18 7.46
CA ASP A 60 -6.81 16.32 7.67
C ASP A 60 -6.45 14.82 7.75
N ILE A 61 -5.48 14.39 6.98
CA ILE A 61 -5.12 12.99 6.78
C ILE A 61 -3.62 12.79 6.71
N VAL A 62 -3.12 11.67 7.22
CA VAL A 62 -1.73 11.24 7.03
C VAL A 62 -1.66 10.16 5.96
N VAL A 63 -0.79 10.35 4.98
CA VAL A 63 -0.38 9.32 4.03
C VAL A 63 0.98 8.76 4.44
N GLU A 64 1.02 7.49 4.81
CA GLU A 64 2.27 6.78 5.09
C GLU A 64 2.80 6.18 3.79
N ALA A 65 4.00 6.58 3.40
CA ALA A 65 4.75 6.10 2.25
C ALA A 65 6.23 5.84 2.61
N ALA A 66 6.48 5.32 3.82
CA ALA A 66 7.80 5.14 4.40
C ALA A 66 8.19 3.66 4.53
N SER A 67 7.65 2.94 5.52
CA SER A 67 7.98 1.55 5.80
C SER A 67 6.96 0.88 6.73
N ILE A 68 6.98 -0.47 6.76
CA ILE A 68 6.22 -1.28 7.72
C ILE A 68 6.47 -0.81 9.15
N THR A 69 7.74 -0.61 9.52
CA THR A 69 8.13 -0.16 10.86
C THR A 69 7.55 1.22 11.18
N ALA A 70 7.58 2.16 10.23
CA ALA A 70 7.01 3.49 10.43
C ALA A 70 5.47 3.43 10.58
N ALA A 71 4.79 2.60 9.79
CA ALA A 71 3.35 2.41 9.93
C ALA A 71 2.98 1.85 11.31
N GLN A 72 3.76 0.89 11.82
CA GLN A 72 3.56 0.30 13.15
C GLN A 72 3.88 1.27 14.28
N GLU A 73 4.97 2.04 14.15
CA GLU A 73 5.43 2.98 15.17
C GLU A 73 4.48 4.18 15.32
N TYR A 74 3.97 4.71 14.21
CA TYR A 74 3.26 5.98 14.19
C TYR A 74 1.74 5.87 13.99
N GLY A 75 1.23 4.73 13.50
CA GLY A 75 -0.16 4.60 13.07
C GLY A 75 -1.18 4.90 14.16
N GLU A 76 -0.99 4.39 15.39
CA GLU A 76 -1.90 4.64 16.50
C GLU A 76 -1.87 6.13 16.92
N ALA A 77 -0.71 6.75 16.99
CA ALA A 77 -0.56 8.17 17.34
C ALA A 77 -1.23 9.08 16.28
N ILE A 78 -1.16 8.73 15.00
CA ILE A 78 -1.85 9.43 13.92
C ILE A 78 -3.36 9.42 14.15
N LEU A 79 -3.96 8.26 14.38
CA LEU A 79 -5.40 8.15 14.63
C LEU A 79 -5.83 8.89 15.90
N ARG A 80 -5.05 8.76 17.01
CA ARG A 80 -5.32 9.48 18.26
C ARG A 80 -5.20 10.99 18.15
N SER A 81 -4.43 11.48 17.18
CA SER A 81 -4.36 12.91 16.88
C SER A 81 -5.60 13.45 16.14
N GLY A 82 -6.59 12.58 15.87
CA GLY A 82 -7.85 12.96 15.21
C GLY A 82 -7.75 13.03 13.68
N ARG A 83 -6.83 12.31 13.07
CA ARG A 83 -6.62 12.26 11.62
C ARG A 83 -6.93 10.89 11.03
N ASP A 84 -7.39 10.88 9.80
CA ASP A 84 -7.48 9.64 9.02
C ASP A 84 -6.09 9.17 8.61
N PHE A 85 -5.95 7.87 8.34
CA PHE A 85 -4.65 7.25 8.06
C PHE A 85 -4.68 6.41 6.78
N VAL A 86 -3.84 6.77 5.80
CA VAL A 86 -3.60 5.96 4.59
C VAL A 86 -2.32 5.15 4.79
N VAL A 87 -2.42 3.83 4.72
CA VAL A 87 -1.30 2.89 4.91
C VAL A 87 -0.88 2.35 3.56
N MET A 88 0.30 2.76 3.08
CA MET A 88 0.91 2.19 1.87
C MET A 88 1.70 0.93 2.18
N SER A 89 2.34 0.89 3.34
CA SER A 89 3.08 -0.27 3.83
C SER A 89 2.14 -1.31 4.45
N VAL A 90 1.24 -1.83 3.62
CA VAL A 90 0.11 -2.71 4.02
C VAL A 90 0.57 -3.95 4.78
N GLY A 91 1.80 -4.42 4.52
CA GLY A 91 2.43 -5.50 5.28
C GLY A 91 2.51 -5.26 6.79
N ALA A 92 2.42 -4.02 7.26
CA ALA A 92 2.31 -3.72 8.69
C ALA A 92 1.05 -4.34 9.32
N LEU A 93 -0.03 -4.46 8.55
CA LEU A 93 -1.31 -4.98 8.99
C LEU A 93 -1.35 -6.53 9.04
N SER A 94 -0.29 -7.21 8.61
CA SER A 94 -0.16 -8.68 8.77
C SER A 94 0.07 -9.08 10.24
N ASP A 95 0.60 -8.17 11.07
CA ASP A 95 0.59 -8.32 12.52
C ASP A 95 -0.85 -8.13 13.04
N THR A 96 -1.47 -9.22 13.43
CA THR A 96 -2.87 -9.23 13.87
C THR A 96 -3.09 -8.38 15.11
N VAL A 97 -2.16 -8.39 16.06
CA VAL A 97 -2.29 -7.60 17.30
C VAL A 97 -2.22 -6.12 16.98
N PHE A 98 -1.24 -5.72 16.17
CA PHE A 98 -1.13 -4.33 15.71
C PHE A 98 -2.39 -3.89 14.95
N ARG A 99 -2.83 -4.70 13.99
CA ARG A 99 -4.02 -4.41 13.17
C ARG A 99 -5.28 -4.24 14.02
N GLU A 100 -5.53 -5.15 14.97
CA GLU A 100 -6.70 -5.08 15.85
C GLU A 100 -6.69 -3.83 16.73
N ASN A 101 -5.54 -3.49 17.32
CA ASN A 101 -5.36 -2.27 18.11
C ASN A 101 -5.57 -1.02 17.26
N LEU A 102 -4.99 -0.98 16.05
CA LEU A 102 -5.14 0.14 15.14
C LEU A 102 -6.61 0.36 14.72
N VAL A 103 -7.31 -0.72 14.38
CA VAL A 103 -8.74 -0.67 14.04
C VAL A 103 -9.59 -0.25 15.24
N GLN A 104 -9.27 -0.73 16.44
CA GLN A 104 -9.96 -0.31 17.65
C GLN A 104 -9.76 1.18 17.92
N THR A 105 -8.52 1.66 17.81
CA THR A 105 -8.21 3.10 17.95
C THR A 105 -8.97 3.95 16.91
N ALA A 106 -9.03 3.50 15.66
CA ALA A 106 -9.78 4.19 14.61
C ALA A 106 -11.27 4.31 14.99
N LYS A 107 -11.88 3.24 15.50
CA LYS A 107 -13.29 3.25 15.97
C LYS A 107 -13.49 4.23 17.13
N GLU A 108 -12.62 4.20 18.13
CA GLU A 108 -12.68 5.10 19.31
C GLU A 108 -12.59 6.57 18.92
N MET A 109 -11.72 6.88 17.94
CA MET A 109 -11.49 8.24 17.47
C MET A 109 -12.46 8.68 16.35
N GLY A 110 -13.34 7.79 15.87
CA GLY A 110 -14.22 8.07 14.74
C GLY A 110 -13.45 8.36 13.44
N LYS A 111 -12.30 7.72 13.26
CA LYS A 111 -11.40 7.89 12.12
C LYS A 111 -11.36 6.66 11.25
N LYS A 112 -10.78 6.80 10.05
CA LYS A 112 -10.66 5.71 9.08
C LYS A 112 -9.21 5.38 8.79
N ILE A 113 -9.00 4.08 8.50
CA ILE A 113 -7.76 3.55 7.95
C ILE A 113 -8.04 3.19 6.49
N TYR A 114 -7.29 3.77 5.58
CA TYR A 114 -7.41 3.51 4.16
C TYR A 114 -6.24 2.66 3.67
N VAL A 115 -6.56 1.60 2.95
CA VAL A 115 -5.58 0.76 2.26
C VAL A 115 -5.80 0.95 0.76
N PRO A 116 -4.90 1.63 0.03
CA PRO A 116 -5.02 1.79 -1.41
C PRO A 116 -4.81 0.45 -2.13
N SER A 117 -5.30 0.34 -3.37
CA SER A 117 -5.17 -0.92 -4.13
C SER A 117 -3.71 -1.30 -4.45
N GLY A 118 -2.79 -0.35 -4.36
CA GLY A 118 -1.37 -0.62 -4.56
C GLY A 118 -1.07 -1.07 -5.99
N ALA A 119 -0.34 -2.17 -6.12
CA ALA A 119 0.14 -2.70 -7.39
C ALA A 119 -0.86 -3.66 -8.08
N VAL A 120 -2.10 -3.77 -7.59
CA VAL A 120 -3.16 -4.63 -8.14
C VAL A 120 -4.43 -3.84 -8.42
N MET A 121 -5.41 -4.48 -9.05
CA MET A 121 -6.74 -3.95 -9.33
C MET A 121 -7.79 -4.90 -8.75
N GLY A 122 -9.01 -4.41 -8.56
CA GLY A 122 -10.16 -5.23 -8.17
C GLY A 122 -10.29 -5.50 -6.68
N LEU A 123 -9.57 -4.80 -5.78
CA LEU A 123 -9.70 -5.00 -4.33
C LEU A 123 -11.13 -4.75 -3.83
N ASP A 124 -11.84 -3.79 -4.40
CA ASP A 124 -13.22 -3.49 -4.08
C ASP A 124 -14.15 -4.67 -4.40
N ASN A 125 -13.94 -5.34 -5.55
CA ASN A 125 -14.69 -6.52 -5.95
C ASN A 125 -14.32 -7.76 -5.10
N ILE A 126 -13.06 -7.91 -4.73
CA ILE A 126 -12.58 -9.02 -3.90
C ILE A 126 -13.21 -9.02 -2.50
N LYS A 127 -13.69 -7.88 -2.00
CA LYS A 127 -14.45 -7.79 -0.75
C LYS A 127 -15.70 -8.69 -0.72
N VAL A 128 -16.20 -9.16 -1.86
CA VAL A 128 -17.27 -10.16 -1.91
C VAL A 128 -16.93 -11.41 -1.09
N GLY A 129 -15.66 -11.74 -0.92
CA GLY A 129 -15.19 -12.83 -0.08
C GLY A 129 -15.54 -12.71 1.40
N GLN A 130 -15.86 -11.50 1.89
CA GLN A 130 -16.31 -11.29 3.27
C GLN A 130 -17.76 -11.70 3.50
N ILE A 131 -18.54 -11.91 2.43
CA ILE A 131 -19.97 -12.24 2.49
C ILE A 131 -20.34 -13.49 1.69
N SER A 132 -19.43 -14.04 0.91
CA SER A 132 -19.63 -15.22 0.07
C SER A 132 -18.47 -16.20 0.22
N THR A 133 -18.73 -17.48 0.03
CA THR A 133 -17.69 -18.51 0.12
C THR A 133 -16.69 -18.38 -1.02
N ILE A 134 -15.40 -18.39 -0.68
CA ILE A 134 -14.30 -18.52 -1.63
C ILE A 134 -13.79 -19.95 -1.60
N ASN A 135 -13.73 -20.60 -2.75
CA ASN A 135 -13.22 -21.97 -2.92
C ASN A 135 -11.72 -21.97 -3.31
N THR A 136 -11.34 -21.03 -4.19
CA THR A 136 -9.95 -20.84 -4.64
C THR A 136 -9.59 -19.38 -4.56
N PHE A 137 -8.44 -19.09 -3.96
CA PHE A 137 -7.90 -17.74 -3.93
C PHE A 137 -6.37 -17.79 -3.99
N LEU A 138 -5.82 -17.49 -5.17
CA LEU A 138 -4.40 -17.58 -5.46
C LEU A 138 -3.88 -16.26 -6.02
N LEU A 139 -2.77 -15.78 -5.44
CA LEU A 139 -1.93 -14.74 -6.00
C LEU A 139 -0.66 -15.37 -6.59
N ARG A 140 -0.47 -15.23 -7.89
CA ARG A 140 0.82 -15.52 -8.52
C ARG A 140 1.55 -14.21 -8.79
N THR A 141 2.74 -14.06 -8.22
CA THR A 141 3.63 -12.91 -8.46
C THR A 141 4.85 -13.36 -9.24
N THR A 142 5.09 -12.75 -10.40
CA THR A 142 6.28 -12.99 -11.22
C THR A 142 7.14 -11.73 -11.26
N LYS A 143 8.44 -11.90 -11.00
CA LYS A 143 9.43 -10.82 -10.98
C LYS A 143 10.70 -11.22 -11.72
N SER A 144 11.46 -10.21 -12.15
CA SER A 144 12.78 -10.44 -12.72
C SER A 144 13.78 -10.93 -11.66
N PRO A 145 14.83 -11.67 -12.06
CA PRO A 145 15.93 -12.08 -11.18
C PRO A 145 16.56 -10.91 -10.41
N ALA A 146 16.73 -9.78 -11.07
CA ALA A 146 17.31 -8.57 -10.47
C ALA A 146 16.45 -8.02 -9.33
N SER A 147 15.11 -8.04 -9.46
CA SER A 147 14.17 -7.54 -8.44
C SER A 147 14.21 -8.38 -7.15
N LEU A 148 14.54 -9.66 -7.25
CA LEU A 148 14.60 -10.60 -6.13
C LEU A 148 16.03 -10.88 -5.64
N SER A 149 17.04 -10.37 -6.36
CA SER A 149 18.46 -10.68 -6.11
C SER A 149 18.74 -12.20 -6.15
N ILE A 150 18.08 -12.90 -7.09
CA ILE A 150 18.19 -14.35 -7.31
C ILE A 150 18.67 -14.59 -8.73
N LYS A 151 19.44 -15.67 -8.96
CA LYS A 151 19.82 -16.11 -10.31
C LYS A 151 18.82 -17.13 -10.81
N ALA A 152 18.33 -16.95 -12.03
CA ALA A 152 17.49 -17.91 -12.72
C ALA A 152 17.75 -17.81 -14.23
N ASP A 153 17.87 -18.96 -14.89
CA ASP A 153 18.11 -19.08 -16.34
C ASP A 153 16.81 -19.40 -17.09
N SER A 154 15.74 -19.72 -16.38
CA SER A 154 14.40 -19.99 -16.90
C SER A 154 13.35 -19.63 -15.86
N PRO A 155 12.05 -19.45 -16.25
CA PRO A 155 10.97 -19.24 -15.30
C PRO A 155 10.93 -20.33 -14.22
N THR A 156 11.06 -19.92 -12.96
CA THR A 156 11.20 -20.84 -11.83
C THR A 156 10.32 -20.38 -10.68
N MET A 157 9.51 -21.31 -10.13
CA MET A 157 8.76 -21.07 -8.90
C MET A 157 9.72 -21.19 -7.71
N ILE A 158 9.82 -20.15 -6.92
CA ILE A 158 10.71 -20.09 -5.75
C ILE A 158 9.99 -20.19 -4.42
N PHE A 159 8.66 -20.00 -4.44
CA PHE A 159 7.81 -20.17 -3.27
C PHE A 159 6.40 -20.57 -3.69
N SER A 160 5.76 -21.43 -2.88
CA SER A 160 4.34 -21.75 -2.94
C SER A 160 3.86 -22.07 -1.52
N GLY A 161 2.84 -21.35 -1.02
CA GLY A 161 2.31 -21.48 0.33
C GLY A 161 1.33 -20.38 0.69
N LYS A 162 1.09 -20.18 1.98
CA LYS A 162 0.20 -19.15 2.49
C LYS A 162 0.85 -17.76 2.50
N ALA A 163 0.02 -16.70 2.47
CA ALA A 163 0.50 -15.31 2.46
C ALA A 163 1.44 -15.02 3.64
N HIS A 164 1.09 -15.45 4.87
CA HIS A 164 1.93 -15.21 6.06
C HIS A 164 3.30 -15.88 5.97
N GLU A 165 3.41 -17.05 5.31
CA GLU A 165 4.68 -17.73 5.08
C GLU A 165 5.52 -16.99 4.05
N CYS A 166 4.88 -16.51 2.95
CA CYS A 166 5.56 -15.71 1.94
C CYS A 166 6.10 -14.39 2.52
N ILE A 167 5.33 -13.76 3.40
CA ILE A 167 5.72 -12.53 4.12
C ILE A 167 6.98 -12.76 4.95
N ARG A 168 7.05 -13.86 5.70
CA ARG A 168 8.20 -14.21 6.53
C ARG A 168 9.46 -14.45 5.69
N ASP A 169 9.32 -15.21 4.61
CA ASP A 169 10.47 -15.66 3.80
C ASP A 169 10.89 -14.63 2.73
N TYR A 170 9.95 -13.80 2.27
CA TYR A 170 10.14 -12.77 1.23
C TYR A 170 9.51 -11.42 1.60
N PRO A 171 9.98 -10.72 2.63
CA PRO A 171 9.33 -9.54 3.21
C PRO A 171 9.17 -8.35 2.25
N LYS A 172 9.89 -8.33 1.12
CA LYS A 172 9.73 -7.30 0.08
C LYS A 172 8.51 -7.51 -0.83
N ASN A 173 7.75 -8.62 -0.65
CA ASN A 173 6.61 -8.99 -1.51
C ASN A 173 5.27 -8.99 -0.76
N VAL A 174 5.22 -8.35 0.39
CA VAL A 174 4.17 -8.46 1.40
C VAL A 174 2.90 -7.69 1.07
N ASN A 175 3.04 -6.46 0.57
CA ASN A 175 1.92 -5.52 0.53
C ASN A 175 0.74 -6.01 -0.32
N VAL A 176 1.01 -6.70 -1.43
CA VAL A 176 -0.05 -7.19 -2.32
C VAL A 176 -0.81 -8.37 -1.70
N SER A 177 -0.10 -9.37 -1.17
CA SER A 177 -0.73 -10.53 -0.54
C SER A 177 -1.55 -10.13 0.70
N GLU A 178 -1.03 -9.21 1.51
CA GLU A 178 -1.77 -8.68 2.67
C GLU A 178 -3.00 -7.88 2.25
N ALA A 179 -2.88 -6.99 1.26
CA ALA A 179 -4.03 -6.23 0.76
C ALA A 179 -5.14 -7.14 0.24
N LEU A 180 -4.80 -8.22 -0.46
CA LEU A 180 -5.76 -9.22 -0.93
C LEU A 180 -6.41 -9.99 0.22
N THR A 181 -5.61 -10.43 1.20
CA THR A 181 -6.09 -11.13 2.40
C THR A 181 -7.07 -10.26 3.18
N LEU A 182 -6.74 -8.98 3.39
CA LEU A 182 -7.61 -8.02 4.08
C LEU A 182 -8.90 -7.75 3.30
N ALA A 183 -8.81 -7.59 1.98
CA ALA A 183 -9.98 -7.34 1.14
C ALA A 183 -10.95 -8.51 1.17
N ALA A 184 -10.45 -9.73 1.00
CA ALA A 184 -11.28 -10.94 0.97
C ALA A 184 -11.79 -11.39 2.35
N GLY A 185 -11.11 -10.98 3.44
CA GLY A 185 -11.32 -11.58 4.76
C GLY A 185 -10.85 -13.04 4.83
N HIS A 186 -10.13 -13.50 3.84
CA HIS A 186 -9.56 -14.83 3.68
C HIS A 186 -8.08 -14.77 3.32
N GLU A 187 -7.28 -15.66 3.90
CA GLU A 187 -5.87 -15.73 3.56
C GLU A 187 -5.66 -16.26 2.14
N VAL A 188 -4.94 -15.51 1.32
CA VAL A 188 -4.62 -15.87 -0.06
C VAL A 188 -3.47 -16.88 -0.11
N ASP A 189 -3.57 -17.87 -1.01
CA ASP A 189 -2.43 -18.69 -1.41
C ASP A 189 -1.51 -17.89 -2.33
N VAL A 190 -0.21 -18.06 -2.19
CA VAL A 190 0.79 -17.28 -2.91
C VAL A 190 1.76 -18.19 -3.65
N GLU A 191 1.97 -17.89 -4.93
CA GLU A 191 3.09 -18.39 -5.71
C GLU A 191 4.02 -17.22 -6.06
N LEU A 192 5.32 -17.38 -5.78
CA LEU A 192 6.33 -16.42 -6.19
C LEU A 192 7.21 -17.05 -7.28
N TRP A 193 7.24 -16.41 -8.42
CA TRP A 193 8.00 -16.83 -9.60
C TRP A 193 9.09 -15.83 -9.93
N VAL A 194 10.22 -16.36 -10.36
CA VAL A 194 11.30 -15.62 -10.99
C VAL A 194 11.30 -15.95 -12.48
N ASP A 195 11.36 -14.92 -13.32
CA ASP A 195 11.37 -15.09 -14.77
C ASP A 195 12.39 -14.13 -15.40
N PRO A 196 13.49 -14.65 -16.02
CA PRO A 196 14.52 -13.82 -16.63
C PRO A 196 14.02 -13.04 -17.85
N ASP A 197 12.94 -13.47 -18.49
CA ASP A 197 12.41 -12.83 -19.69
C ASP A 197 11.42 -11.68 -19.35
N THR A 198 11.13 -11.44 -18.07
CA THR A 198 10.26 -10.34 -17.67
C THR A 198 11.03 -9.10 -17.24
N ASP A 199 10.61 -7.95 -17.75
CA ASP A 199 11.05 -6.61 -17.35
C ASP A 199 10.11 -5.95 -16.32
N ARG A 200 9.06 -6.68 -15.87
CA ARG A 200 7.95 -6.14 -15.09
C ARG A 200 7.60 -7.01 -13.89
N ASN A 201 7.07 -6.37 -12.86
CA ASN A 201 6.34 -7.10 -11.82
C ASN A 201 4.96 -7.46 -12.36
N ILE A 202 4.63 -8.76 -12.36
CA ILE A 202 3.33 -9.26 -12.82
C ILE A 202 2.63 -9.86 -11.61
N HIS A 203 1.37 -9.45 -11.40
CA HIS A 203 0.50 -10.02 -10.40
C HIS A 203 -0.72 -10.63 -11.09
N GLU A 204 -0.97 -11.90 -10.83
CA GLU A 204 -2.10 -12.65 -11.36
C GLU A 204 -2.94 -13.16 -10.18
N ILE A 205 -4.21 -12.81 -10.16
CA ILE A 205 -5.14 -13.17 -9.10
C ILE A 205 -6.16 -14.12 -9.70
N PHE A 206 -6.28 -15.29 -9.12
CA PHE A 206 -7.28 -16.29 -9.45
C PHE A 206 -8.21 -16.43 -8.26
N ILE A 207 -9.49 -16.15 -8.43
CA ILE A 207 -10.48 -16.26 -7.38
C ILE A 207 -11.73 -16.97 -7.93
N GLU A 208 -12.23 -17.94 -7.18
CA GLU A 208 -13.43 -18.71 -7.48
C GLU A 208 -14.24 -18.89 -6.20
N GLY A 209 -15.53 -18.75 -6.27
CA GLY A 209 -16.45 -18.91 -5.16
C GLY A 209 -17.90 -19.06 -5.62
N GLU A 210 -18.84 -18.95 -4.68
CA GLU A 210 -20.27 -19.03 -4.99
C GLU A 210 -20.76 -17.90 -5.92
N PHE A 211 -20.01 -16.80 -5.99
CA PHE A 211 -20.28 -15.65 -6.86
C PHE A 211 -19.82 -15.86 -8.32
N GLY A 212 -19.11 -16.93 -8.61
CA GLY A 212 -18.47 -17.21 -9.91
C GLY A 212 -16.95 -17.23 -9.81
N ASP A 213 -16.28 -17.00 -10.93
CA ASP A 213 -14.81 -16.94 -11.00
C ASP A 213 -14.33 -15.63 -11.63
N ALA A 214 -13.10 -15.22 -11.25
CA ALA A 214 -12.43 -14.09 -11.87
C ALA A 214 -10.92 -14.34 -12.00
N TYR A 215 -10.35 -13.84 -13.09
CA TYR A 215 -8.93 -13.77 -13.32
C TYR A 215 -8.52 -12.33 -13.60
N ILE A 216 -7.61 -11.82 -12.76
CA ILE A 216 -7.09 -10.45 -12.89
C ILE A 216 -5.59 -10.55 -13.12
N ARG A 217 -5.10 -9.95 -14.21
CA ARG A 217 -3.66 -9.87 -14.49
C ARG A 217 -3.21 -8.44 -14.61
N VAL A 218 -2.25 -8.04 -13.79
CA VAL A 218 -1.63 -6.71 -13.82
C VAL A 218 -0.15 -6.86 -14.15
N ARG A 219 0.27 -6.26 -15.26
CA ARG A 219 1.68 -6.13 -15.66
C ARG A 219 2.14 -4.73 -15.34
N ASN A 220 2.80 -4.57 -14.19
CA ASN A 220 3.17 -3.27 -13.68
C ASN A 220 4.34 -2.66 -14.44
N ILE A 221 4.22 -1.39 -14.80
CA ILE A 221 5.36 -0.59 -15.23
C ILE A 221 6.15 -0.20 -13.96
N PRO A 222 7.48 -0.38 -13.95
CA PRO A 222 8.32 0.11 -12.87
C PRO A 222 8.14 1.62 -12.68
N SER A 223 8.22 2.08 -11.43
CA SER A 223 8.23 3.51 -11.16
C SER A 223 9.44 4.17 -11.83
N PRO A 224 9.29 5.33 -12.47
CA PRO A 224 10.39 6.00 -13.17
C PRO A 224 11.63 6.25 -12.30
N ASP A 225 11.40 6.58 -11.03
CA ASP A 225 12.47 6.94 -10.08
C ASP A 225 12.92 5.76 -9.21
N ASN A 226 12.15 4.63 -9.18
CA ASN A 226 12.50 3.41 -8.44
C ASN A 226 11.95 2.16 -9.12
N PRO A 227 12.74 1.46 -9.93
CA PRO A 227 12.30 0.26 -10.64
C PRO A 227 11.82 -0.90 -9.77
N ALA A 228 12.18 -0.93 -8.48
CA ALA A 228 11.71 -1.95 -7.55
C ALA A 228 10.23 -1.76 -7.14
N THR A 229 9.67 -0.57 -7.39
CA THR A 229 8.28 -0.21 -7.04
C THR A 229 7.43 -0.11 -8.30
N SER A 230 6.20 -0.62 -8.23
CA SER A 230 5.21 -0.48 -9.32
C SER A 230 4.67 0.95 -9.35
N TYR A 231 4.66 1.57 -10.54
CA TYR A 231 4.10 2.93 -10.70
C TYR A 231 2.60 2.98 -10.34
N LEU A 232 1.85 1.91 -10.64
CA LEU A 232 0.44 1.78 -10.27
C LEU A 232 0.21 1.98 -8.75
N ALA A 233 1.17 1.58 -7.92
CA ALA A 233 1.05 1.74 -6.47
C ALA A 233 0.97 3.21 -6.05
N ALA A 234 1.80 4.08 -6.63
CA ALA A 234 1.71 5.53 -6.40
C ALA A 234 0.41 6.12 -6.96
N LEU A 235 0.00 5.68 -8.16
CA LEU A 235 -1.25 6.13 -8.77
C LEU A 235 -2.48 5.73 -7.95
N SER A 236 -2.45 4.59 -7.27
CA SER A 236 -3.56 4.14 -6.42
C SER A 236 -3.80 5.06 -5.22
N ILE A 237 -2.73 5.64 -4.64
CA ILE A 237 -2.86 6.64 -3.57
C ILE A 237 -3.47 7.92 -4.12
N LEU A 238 -2.99 8.39 -5.28
CA LEU A 238 -3.54 9.58 -5.93
C LEU A 238 -5.03 9.43 -6.21
N THR A 239 -5.43 8.27 -6.76
CA THR A 239 -6.84 7.95 -6.99
C THR A 239 -7.65 7.94 -5.70
N LEU A 240 -7.11 7.38 -4.60
CA LEU A 240 -7.77 7.41 -3.30
C LEU A 240 -7.97 8.85 -2.83
N LEU A 241 -6.93 9.66 -2.80
CA LEU A 241 -7.00 11.06 -2.34
C LEU A 241 -7.95 11.91 -3.20
N GLU A 242 -7.98 11.71 -4.52
CA GLU A 242 -8.89 12.40 -5.42
C GLU A 242 -10.37 12.03 -5.19
N ASN A 243 -10.63 10.82 -4.67
CA ASN A 243 -12.00 10.32 -4.47
C ASN A 243 -12.53 10.49 -3.05
N LEU A 244 -11.72 10.90 -2.07
CA LEU A 244 -12.19 11.07 -0.69
C LEU A 244 -13.33 12.08 -0.55
N ASP A 245 -13.25 13.21 -1.29
CA ASP A 245 -14.25 14.28 -1.29
C ASP A 245 -15.21 14.21 -2.49
N ASN A 246 -15.07 13.19 -3.36
CA ASN A 246 -15.91 13.10 -4.54
C ASN A 246 -17.33 12.68 -4.18
N PRO A 247 -18.36 13.48 -4.53
CA PRO A 247 -19.75 13.10 -4.23
C PRO A 247 -20.24 11.91 -5.05
N LEU A 248 -19.59 11.60 -6.18
CA LEU A 248 -19.86 10.41 -6.98
C LEU A 248 -18.89 9.30 -6.57
N VAL A 249 -19.35 8.37 -5.74
CA VAL A 249 -18.57 7.20 -5.33
C VAL A 249 -18.75 6.08 -6.35
N ILE A 250 -17.65 5.57 -6.89
CA ILE A 250 -17.63 4.43 -7.83
C ILE A 250 -16.87 3.27 -7.16
N GLY A 251 -17.51 2.11 -7.13
CA GLY A 251 -17.04 0.95 -6.38
C GLY A 251 -17.47 1.01 -4.91
N THR A 252 -16.80 0.27 -4.04
CA THR A 252 -17.20 0.11 -2.62
C THR A 252 -16.05 0.41 -1.67
#